data_6afb5fa1df3569a60da2624343c3d384
#
_entry.id   6afb5fa1df3569a60da2624343c3d384
#
_cell.length_a   1.000
_cell.length_b   1.000
_cell.length_c   1.000
_cell.angle_alpha   90.00
_cell.angle_beta   90.00
_cell.angle_gamma   90.00
#
_symmetry.space_group_name_H-M   'P 1'
#
loop_
_entity.id
_entity.type
_entity.pdbx_description
1 polymer ?
#
loop_
_entity_poly.entity_id
_entity_poly.type
_entity_poly.pdbx_seq_one_letter_code
_entity_poly.pdbx_strand_id
1 'polypeptide(L)'
;MMKKPLILITNDDGITSKGIFELVSAVKDLGEIIVVAPDGPQSGKGHAITVGETLRVKKNLIFKDIEAYECSGTPADCVKIAKHQILKGRRVDLVFSGINHGSNTSISVLYSGTMGAAIEAAIEGTPAIGFSLCDYNPKGDFSHGIPFIKKIVKEVLSKGLPKNTALNVNIPAISDEQIKGIKICRQADTRWQEDFDLRVDPYGKDYYWMVGNLINDDKGHDHDEWAIKNNYISMVPCQFDLTSYGAINQMNEDWNF
;
A
#
# COMPACT_ATOMS: atom_id res chain seq x y z
N MET A 1 4.20 9.04 31.80
CA MET A 1 4.03 9.43 30.37
C MET A 1 3.58 8.20 29.62
N MET A 2 2.53 8.27 28.80
CA MET A 2 2.16 7.18 27.91
C MET A 2 3.32 6.96 26.91
N LYS A 3 3.69 5.69 26.69
CA LYS A 3 4.73 5.31 25.73
C LYS A 3 4.26 5.75 24.32
N LYS A 4 5.12 6.45 23.57
CA LYS A 4 4.81 6.76 22.16
C LYS A 4 4.65 5.46 21.37
N PRO A 5 3.68 5.36 20.44
CA PRO A 5 3.55 4.20 19.58
C PRO A 5 4.78 4.06 18.69
N LEU A 6 5.20 2.81 18.44
CA LEU A 6 6.24 2.48 17.47
C LEU A 6 5.61 2.25 16.10
N ILE A 7 5.99 3.06 15.14
CA ILE A 7 5.46 3.07 13.78
C ILE A 7 6.55 2.62 12.81
N LEU A 8 6.29 1.53 12.08
CA LEU A 8 7.13 1.09 10.98
C LEU A 8 6.61 1.69 9.67
N ILE A 9 7.51 2.29 8.87
CA ILE A 9 7.19 2.84 7.54
C ILE A 9 7.97 2.09 6.48
N THR A 10 7.29 1.72 5.40
CA THR A 10 7.84 1.12 4.19
C THR A 10 7.16 1.69 2.94
N ASN A 11 7.54 1.24 1.75
CA ASN A 11 6.89 1.53 0.47
C ASN A 11 7.33 0.52 -0.59
N ASP A 12 6.89 0.68 -1.84
CA ASP A 12 7.36 -0.07 -3.00
C ASP A 12 8.11 0.79 -4.03
N ASP A 13 8.12 2.11 -3.89
CA ASP A 13 8.91 3.02 -4.74
C ASP A 13 10.40 3.09 -4.35
N GLY A 14 10.77 2.51 -3.21
CA GLY A 14 12.13 2.52 -2.66
C GLY A 14 12.38 3.63 -1.64
N ILE A 15 13.43 3.43 -0.81
CA ILE A 15 13.74 4.27 0.35
C ILE A 15 14.03 5.75 -0.01
N THR A 16 14.41 6.03 -1.25
CA THR A 16 14.75 7.38 -1.73
C THR A 16 13.58 8.10 -2.39
N SER A 17 12.40 7.48 -2.46
CA SER A 17 11.25 8.06 -3.14
C SER A 17 10.65 9.24 -2.37
N LYS A 18 10.09 10.21 -3.11
CA LYS A 18 9.46 11.39 -2.51
C LYS A 18 8.31 11.03 -1.58
N GLY A 19 7.49 10.04 -1.97
CA GLY A 19 6.30 9.64 -1.20
C GLY A 19 6.61 9.18 0.22
N ILE A 20 7.70 8.40 0.43
CA ILE A 20 8.05 7.94 1.78
C ILE A 20 8.54 9.10 2.66
N PHE A 21 9.25 10.09 2.08
CA PHE A 21 9.66 11.29 2.82
C PHE A 21 8.45 12.11 3.28
N GLU A 22 7.47 12.29 2.41
CA GLU A 22 6.24 13.01 2.75
C GLU A 22 5.43 12.27 3.83
N LEU A 23 5.34 10.93 3.74
CA LEU A 23 4.68 10.13 4.76
C LEU A 23 5.38 10.25 6.12
N VAL A 24 6.70 10.10 6.16
CA VAL A 24 7.52 10.26 7.37
C VAL A 24 7.31 11.66 7.96
N SER A 25 7.39 12.70 7.13
CA SER A 25 7.17 14.08 7.58
C SER A 25 5.76 14.30 8.15
N ALA A 26 4.76 13.67 7.56
CA ALA A 26 3.37 13.78 8.02
C ALA A 26 3.15 13.17 9.41
N VAL A 27 3.87 12.07 9.75
CA VAL A 27 3.54 11.27 10.95
C VAL A 27 4.63 11.26 12.03
N LYS A 28 5.79 11.87 11.82
CA LYS A 28 6.94 11.86 12.75
C LYS A 28 6.62 12.33 14.18
N ASP A 29 5.63 13.21 14.34
CA ASP A 29 5.21 13.73 15.64
C ASP A 29 4.22 12.79 16.37
N LEU A 30 3.68 11.78 15.67
CA LEU A 30 2.64 10.88 16.20
C LEU A 30 3.20 9.67 16.93
N GLY A 31 4.48 9.33 16.71
CA GLY A 31 5.10 8.15 17.30
C GLY A 31 6.62 8.15 17.21
N GLU A 32 7.23 7.06 17.63
CA GLU A 32 8.60 6.71 17.28
C GLU A 32 8.59 6.07 15.89
N ILE A 33 9.37 6.58 14.95
CA ILE A 33 9.37 6.14 13.56
C ILE A 33 10.62 5.29 13.30
N ILE A 34 10.41 4.17 12.61
CA ILE A 34 11.47 3.37 11.96
C ILE A 34 11.10 3.19 10.50
N VAL A 35 12.04 3.39 9.61
CA VAL A 35 11.87 3.17 8.17
C VAL A 35 12.63 1.92 7.75
N VAL A 36 11.94 0.98 7.10
CA VAL A 36 12.60 -0.15 6.42
C VAL A 36 11.93 -0.28 5.05
N ALA A 37 12.66 0.03 4.00
CA ALA A 37 12.10 0.10 2.66
C ALA A 37 13.05 -0.53 1.62
N PRO A 38 12.54 -0.94 0.46
CA PRO A 38 13.37 -1.48 -0.61
C PRO A 38 14.47 -0.50 -1.04
N ASP A 39 15.62 -1.04 -1.45
CA ASP A 39 16.74 -0.27 -1.98
C ASP A 39 16.46 0.30 -3.41
N GLY A 40 15.41 -0.17 -4.06
CA GLY A 40 14.93 0.30 -5.36
C GLY A 40 13.45 0.00 -5.60
N PRO A 41 12.89 0.46 -6.73
CA PRO A 41 11.48 0.27 -7.06
C PRO A 41 11.07 -1.21 -7.16
N GLN A 42 9.92 -1.54 -6.59
CA GLN A 42 9.29 -2.86 -6.57
C GLN A 42 7.86 -2.84 -7.14
N SER A 43 7.56 -1.89 -8.02
CA SER A 43 6.21 -1.73 -8.60
C SER A 43 5.72 -3.01 -9.30
N GLY A 44 4.45 -3.35 -9.12
CA GLY A 44 3.84 -4.54 -9.72
C GLY A 44 4.25 -5.88 -9.09
N LYS A 45 5.00 -5.89 -7.99
CA LYS A 45 5.39 -7.13 -7.30
C LYS A 45 4.28 -7.74 -6.45
N GLY A 46 3.20 -7.00 -6.20
CA GLY A 46 2.10 -7.47 -5.34
C GLY A 46 2.58 -7.84 -3.94
N HIS A 47 2.06 -8.93 -3.42
CA HIS A 47 2.46 -9.47 -2.11
C HIS A 47 3.55 -10.54 -2.24
N ALA A 48 4.53 -10.33 -3.13
CA ALA A 48 5.64 -11.27 -3.29
C ALA A 48 6.59 -11.23 -2.08
N ILE A 49 7.15 -12.39 -1.75
CA ILE A 49 8.21 -12.56 -0.74
C ILE A 49 9.42 -13.23 -1.37
N THR A 50 10.61 -12.94 -0.86
CA THR A 50 11.86 -13.53 -1.31
C THR A 50 12.09 -14.86 -0.61
N VAL A 51 12.03 -15.96 -1.38
CA VAL A 51 12.29 -17.32 -0.92
C VAL A 51 13.40 -17.94 -1.76
N GLY A 52 14.39 -18.52 -1.11
CA GLY A 52 15.53 -19.16 -1.80
C GLY A 52 16.67 -18.21 -2.18
N GLU A 53 16.51 -16.92 -1.93
CA GLU A 53 17.54 -15.89 -2.10
C GLU A 53 17.84 -15.19 -0.78
N THR A 54 18.97 -14.46 -0.72
CA THR A 54 19.37 -13.75 0.50
C THR A 54 18.84 -12.33 0.52
N LEU A 55 18.33 -11.89 1.66
CA LEU A 55 18.02 -10.49 1.92
C LEU A 55 19.24 -9.77 2.50
N ARG A 56 19.55 -8.60 1.98
CA ARG A 56 20.57 -7.70 2.48
C ARG A 56 19.93 -6.46 3.06
N VAL A 57 20.33 -6.11 4.28
CA VAL A 57 19.84 -4.93 4.98
C VAL A 57 21.03 -4.05 5.36
N LYS A 58 20.93 -2.77 5.07
CA LYS A 58 21.94 -1.77 5.44
C LYS A 58 21.27 -0.59 6.11
N LYS A 59 21.93 -0.06 7.15
CA LYS A 59 21.50 1.21 7.74
C LYS A 59 21.65 2.32 6.71
N ASN A 60 20.60 3.14 6.59
CA ASN A 60 20.57 4.28 5.68
C ASN A 60 20.40 5.58 6.48
N LEU A 61 21.19 6.62 6.18
CA LEU A 61 21.22 7.89 6.90
C LEU A 61 20.42 8.99 6.20
N ILE A 62 19.60 8.63 5.21
CA ILE A 62 18.85 9.59 4.40
C ILE A 62 17.80 10.38 5.21
N PHE A 63 17.28 9.78 6.28
CA PHE A 63 16.36 10.42 7.20
C PHE A 63 17.13 10.96 8.41
N LYS A 64 17.12 12.29 8.57
CA LYS A 64 17.73 12.92 9.74
C LYS A 64 16.96 12.55 11.01
N ASP A 65 17.67 12.12 12.06
CA ASP A 65 17.11 11.79 13.38
C ASP A 65 16.05 10.65 13.39
N ILE A 66 15.96 9.87 12.31
CA ILE A 66 15.07 8.70 12.21
C ILE A 66 15.90 7.47 11.81
N GLU A 67 15.71 6.40 12.54
CA GLU A 67 16.36 5.12 12.23
C GLU A 67 15.78 4.54 10.94
N ALA A 68 16.65 4.29 9.93
CA ALA A 68 16.25 3.84 8.62
C ALA A 68 17.17 2.76 8.08
N TYR A 69 16.58 1.83 7.31
CA TYR A 69 17.27 0.72 6.67
C TYR A 69 16.77 0.52 5.25
N GLU A 70 17.69 0.30 4.32
CA GLU A 70 17.39 -0.20 2.98
C GLU A 70 17.47 -1.72 2.95
N CYS A 71 16.60 -2.36 2.19
CA CYS A 71 16.51 -3.80 2.04
C CYS A 71 16.48 -4.20 0.57
N SER A 72 17.21 -5.25 0.18
CA SER A 72 17.22 -5.75 -1.20
C SER A 72 15.95 -6.54 -1.59
N GLY A 73 15.01 -6.70 -0.67
CA GLY A 73 13.77 -7.46 -0.86
C GLY A 73 12.57 -6.62 -1.26
N THR A 74 11.42 -7.28 -1.28
CA THR A 74 10.12 -6.67 -1.55
C THR A 74 9.62 -5.81 -0.38
N PRO A 75 8.55 -5.03 -0.53
CA PRO A 75 7.91 -4.33 0.59
C PRO A 75 7.43 -5.27 1.71
N ALA A 76 6.92 -6.46 1.37
CA ALA A 76 6.54 -7.47 2.35
C ALA A 76 7.76 -8.01 3.11
N ASP A 77 8.89 -8.26 2.41
CA ASP A 77 10.15 -8.63 3.05
C ASP A 77 10.66 -7.56 4.02
N CYS A 78 10.48 -6.28 3.66
CA CYS A 78 10.84 -5.15 4.53
C CYS A 78 10.06 -5.18 5.85
N VAL A 79 8.76 -5.50 5.82
CA VAL A 79 7.95 -5.67 7.04
C VAL A 79 8.46 -6.85 7.86
N LYS A 80 8.68 -8.01 7.23
CA LYS A 80 9.18 -9.22 7.91
C LYS A 80 10.53 -8.99 8.56
N ILE A 81 11.51 -8.48 7.82
CA ILE A 81 12.87 -8.29 8.34
C ILE A 81 12.89 -7.22 9.45
N ALA A 82 12.06 -6.16 9.31
CA ALA A 82 11.90 -5.15 10.35
C ALA A 82 11.44 -5.77 11.66
N LYS A 83 10.35 -6.51 11.64
CA LYS A 83 9.73 -7.08 12.85
C LYS A 83 10.58 -8.18 13.48
N HIS A 84 11.17 -9.06 12.67
CA HIS A 84 11.84 -10.27 13.18
C HIS A 84 13.33 -10.11 13.44
N GLN A 85 14.00 -9.11 12.81
CA GLN A 85 15.45 -8.94 12.97
C GLN A 85 15.83 -7.56 13.50
N ILE A 86 15.34 -6.47 12.91
CA ILE A 86 15.77 -5.12 13.28
C ILE A 86 15.19 -4.74 14.64
N LEU A 87 13.92 -4.97 14.85
CA LEU A 87 13.20 -4.55 16.06
C LEU A 87 13.30 -5.55 17.23
N LYS A 88 13.71 -6.81 16.98
CA LYS A 88 14.00 -7.85 18.00
C LYS A 88 13.15 -7.78 19.26
N GLY A 89 11.87 -8.15 19.14
CA GLY A 89 10.96 -8.19 20.28
C GLY A 89 10.33 -6.85 20.68
N ARG A 90 10.65 -5.76 20.01
CA ARG A 90 9.89 -4.51 20.15
C ARG A 90 8.58 -4.65 19.37
N ARG A 91 7.47 -4.43 20.06
CA ARG A 91 6.15 -4.46 19.42
C ARG A 91 5.98 -3.23 18.51
N VAL A 92 5.69 -3.49 17.24
CA VAL A 92 5.22 -2.46 16.30
C VAL A 92 3.73 -2.24 16.54
N ASP A 93 3.34 -1.01 16.76
CA ASP A 93 1.95 -0.65 17.04
C ASP A 93 1.16 -0.34 15.77
N LEU A 94 1.85 0.10 14.70
CA LEU A 94 1.22 0.45 13.43
C LEU A 94 2.25 0.37 12.28
N VAL A 95 1.81 -0.08 11.11
CA VAL A 95 2.63 -0.10 9.89
C VAL A 95 2.00 0.82 8.85
N PHE A 96 2.83 1.67 8.23
CA PHE A 96 2.44 2.44 7.04
C PHE A 96 3.24 2.00 5.84
N SER A 97 2.56 1.89 4.70
CA SER A 97 3.20 1.67 3.41
C SER A 97 2.82 2.79 2.45
N GLY A 98 3.81 3.44 1.83
CA GLY A 98 3.60 4.52 0.86
C GLY A 98 4.39 5.81 1.20
N ILE A 99 3.97 6.99 0.71
CA ILE A 99 2.78 7.19 -0.15
C ILE A 99 3.16 6.72 -1.55
N ASN A 100 2.40 5.79 -2.09
CA ASN A 100 2.61 5.25 -3.42
C ASN A 100 2.35 6.29 -4.51
N HIS A 101 3.13 6.22 -5.58
CA HIS A 101 2.93 6.98 -6.80
C HIS A 101 2.01 6.23 -7.75
N GLY A 102 0.77 6.67 -7.85
CA GLY A 102 -0.31 6.00 -8.57
C GLY A 102 -1.33 5.32 -7.67
N SER A 103 -2.52 5.11 -8.22
CA SER A 103 -3.67 4.52 -7.55
C SER A 103 -3.49 3.01 -7.31
N ASN A 104 -3.97 2.55 -6.17
CA ASN A 104 -4.12 1.14 -5.82
C ASN A 104 -5.60 0.77 -5.57
N THR A 105 -6.51 1.44 -6.29
CA THR A 105 -7.95 1.18 -6.22
C THR A 105 -8.32 -0.14 -6.90
N SER A 106 -9.48 -0.65 -6.55
CA SER A 106 -10.11 -1.77 -7.22
C SER A 106 -9.22 -3.02 -7.30
N ILE A 107 -9.19 -3.71 -8.44
CA ILE A 107 -8.37 -4.92 -8.68
C ILE A 107 -6.86 -4.65 -8.55
N SER A 108 -6.42 -3.40 -8.71
CA SER A 108 -5.01 -3.02 -8.61
C SER A 108 -4.40 -3.32 -7.24
N VAL A 109 -5.22 -3.44 -6.20
CA VAL A 109 -4.79 -3.86 -4.85
C VAL A 109 -4.01 -5.18 -4.88
N LEU A 110 -4.34 -6.12 -5.77
CA LEU A 110 -3.68 -7.42 -5.88
C LEU A 110 -2.25 -7.33 -6.45
N TYR A 111 -1.97 -6.30 -7.24
CA TYR A 111 -0.66 -6.07 -7.88
C TYR A 111 0.21 -5.08 -7.10
N SER A 112 -0.33 -4.48 -6.06
CA SER A 112 0.29 -3.40 -5.30
C SER A 112 1.31 -3.92 -4.28
N GLY A 113 2.57 -3.52 -4.41
CA GLY A 113 3.58 -3.73 -3.39
C GLY A 113 3.30 -2.94 -2.11
N THR A 114 2.75 -1.72 -2.24
CA THR A 114 2.28 -0.90 -1.11
C THR A 114 1.27 -1.67 -0.26
N MET A 115 0.25 -2.25 -0.90
CA MET A 115 -0.76 -3.03 -0.18
C MET A 115 -0.24 -4.38 0.27
N GLY A 116 0.68 -5.00 -0.49
CA GLY A 116 1.37 -6.22 -0.07
C GLY A 116 2.04 -6.07 1.30
N ALA A 117 2.77 -4.96 1.52
CA ALA A 117 3.36 -4.66 2.82
C ALA A 117 2.32 -4.42 3.93
N ALA A 118 1.25 -3.68 3.63
CA ALA A 118 0.19 -3.42 4.61
C ALA A 118 -0.55 -4.71 5.00
N ILE A 119 -0.84 -5.56 4.01
CA ILE A 119 -1.47 -6.87 4.23
C ILE A 119 -0.53 -7.80 5.02
N GLU A 120 0.78 -7.82 4.71
CA GLU A 120 1.76 -8.61 5.47
C GLU A 120 1.76 -8.23 6.96
N ALA A 121 1.73 -6.93 7.25
CA ALA A 121 1.65 -6.46 8.63
C ALA A 121 0.35 -6.92 9.32
N ALA A 122 -0.77 -6.92 8.61
CA ALA A 122 -2.06 -7.39 9.13
C ALA A 122 -2.06 -8.92 9.38
N ILE A 123 -1.43 -9.71 8.51
CA ILE A 123 -1.21 -11.16 8.71
C ILE A 123 -0.45 -11.41 10.01
N GLU A 124 0.56 -10.59 10.29
CA GLU A 124 1.35 -10.66 11.52
C GLU A 124 0.72 -9.93 12.72
N GLY A 125 -0.58 -9.60 12.63
CA GLY A 125 -1.37 -9.05 13.72
C GLY A 125 -1.08 -7.59 14.06
N THR A 126 -0.44 -6.84 13.17
CA THR A 126 -0.18 -5.40 13.34
C THR A 126 -1.14 -4.59 12.46
N PRO A 127 -1.90 -3.63 13.00
CA PRO A 127 -2.71 -2.72 12.20
C PRO A 127 -1.86 -2.02 11.12
N ALA A 128 -2.40 -1.89 9.91
CA ALA A 128 -1.62 -1.31 8.81
C ALA A 128 -2.47 -0.47 7.85
N ILE A 129 -1.81 0.49 7.21
CA ILE A 129 -2.41 1.38 6.22
C ILE A 129 -1.47 1.50 5.02
N GLY A 130 -1.99 1.20 3.82
CA GLY A 130 -1.37 1.56 2.56
C GLY A 130 -1.93 2.90 2.08
N PHE A 131 -1.06 3.86 1.78
CA PHE A 131 -1.41 5.17 1.24
C PHE A 131 -0.95 5.30 -0.20
N SER A 132 -1.84 5.80 -1.07
CA SER A 132 -1.56 6.02 -2.50
C SER A 132 -2.08 7.38 -2.92
N LEU A 133 -1.27 8.13 -3.68
CA LEU A 133 -1.69 9.32 -4.39
C LEU A 133 -2.10 8.92 -5.81
N CYS A 134 -3.32 9.27 -6.24
CA CYS A 134 -3.84 8.94 -7.57
C CYS A 134 -3.25 9.87 -8.65
N ASP A 135 -1.91 9.95 -8.70
CA ASP A 135 -1.13 10.69 -9.70
C ASP A 135 0.01 9.83 -10.21
N TYR A 136 0.09 9.68 -11.51
CA TYR A 136 1.16 8.96 -12.20
C TYR A 136 2.26 9.89 -12.73
N ASN A 137 2.17 11.20 -12.47
CA ASN A 137 3.19 12.15 -12.87
C ASN A 137 4.43 12.00 -11.96
N PRO A 138 5.64 11.75 -12.49
CA PRO A 138 6.85 11.65 -11.66
C PRO A 138 7.15 12.86 -10.79
N LYS A 139 6.54 14.02 -11.12
CA LYS A 139 6.64 15.27 -10.34
C LYS A 139 5.43 15.51 -9.44
N GLY A 140 4.59 14.50 -9.24
CA GLY A 140 3.36 14.60 -8.44
C GLY A 140 3.57 15.30 -7.10
N ASP A 141 2.56 16.04 -6.66
CA ASP A 141 2.56 16.74 -5.38
C ASP A 141 1.94 15.88 -4.29
N PHE A 142 2.79 15.28 -3.47
CA PHE A 142 2.37 14.45 -2.35
C PHE A 142 1.88 15.25 -1.13
N SER A 143 2.00 16.59 -1.14
CA SER A 143 1.51 17.43 -0.03
C SER A 143 -0.01 17.41 0.09
N HIS A 144 -0.70 17.17 -1.03
CA HIS A 144 -2.15 17.01 -1.05
C HIS A 144 -2.59 15.79 -0.23
N GLY A 145 -3.60 15.98 0.58
CA GLY A 145 -4.14 14.93 1.44
C GLY A 145 -3.38 14.71 2.76
N ILE A 146 -2.24 15.35 3.02
CA ILE A 146 -1.50 15.21 4.29
C ILE A 146 -2.39 15.49 5.53
N PRO A 147 -3.25 16.52 5.56
CA PRO A 147 -4.17 16.73 6.68
C PRO A 147 -5.11 15.54 6.93
N PHE A 148 -5.54 14.89 5.86
CA PHE A 148 -6.43 13.72 5.93
C PHE A 148 -5.66 12.47 6.37
N ILE A 149 -4.41 12.27 5.91
CA ILE A 149 -3.52 11.21 6.42
C ILE A 149 -3.39 11.32 7.94
N LYS A 150 -3.07 12.52 8.46
CA LYS A 150 -2.97 12.76 9.91
C LYS A 150 -4.26 12.44 10.64
N LYS A 151 -5.43 12.76 10.05
CA LYS A 151 -6.74 12.46 10.61
C LYS A 151 -6.98 10.95 10.67
N ILE A 152 -6.73 10.24 9.57
CA ILE A 152 -6.89 8.77 9.51
C ILE A 152 -5.98 8.09 10.54
N VAL A 153 -4.71 8.48 10.60
CA VAL A 153 -3.73 7.91 11.53
C VAL A 153 -4.16 8.11 12.98
N LYS A 154 -4.62 9.30 13.36
CA LYS A 154 -5.13 9.58 14.71
C LYS A 154 -6.34 8.70 15.06
N GLU A 155 -7.27 8.51 14.13
CA GLU A 155 -8.42 7.63 14.34
C GLU A 155 -7.98 6.19 14.55
N VAL A 156 -7.06 5.67 13.73
CA VAL A 156 -6.55 4.30 13.86
C VAL A 156 -5.74 4.10 15.14
N LEU A 157 -4.92 5.07 15.53
CA LEU A 157 -4.19 5.02 16.83
C LEU A 157 -5.14 5.03 18.03
N SER A 158 -6.26 5.72 17.92
CA SER A 158 -7.27 5.85 19.00
C SER A 158 -8.19 4.64 19.10
N LYS A 159 -8.65 4.10 17.95
CA LYS A 159 -9.71 3.08 17.90
C LYS A 159 -9.21 1.68 17.54
N GLY A 160 -8.00 1.59 16.96
CA GLY A 160 -7.49 0.37 16.33
C GLY A 160 -8.17 0.08 14.99
N LEU A 161 -7.87 -1.09 14.43
CA LEU A 161 -8.55 -1.66 13.27
C LEU A 161 -9.19 -3.00 13.65
N PRO A 162 -10.25 -3.42 12.94
CA PRO A 162 -10.74 -4.78 13.05
C PRO A 162 -9.60 -5.79 12.82
N LYS A 163 -9.69 -6.93 13.50
CA LYS A 163 -8.68 -7.98 13.38
C LYS A 163 -8.50 -8.40 11.91
N ASN A 164 -7.27 -8.68 11.50
CA ASN A 164 -6.93 -9.14 10.15
C ASN A 164 -7.28 -8.13 9.03
N THR A 165 -7.29 -6.83 9.36
CA THR A 165 -7.65 -5.78 8.41
C THR A 165 -6.50 -4.81 8.20
N ALA A 166 -6.18 -4.54 6.94
CA ALA A 166 -5.38 -3.39 6.51
C ALA A 166 -6.27 -2.36 5.81
N LEU A 167 -5.93 -1.08 5.88
CA LEU A 167 -6.64 -0.04 5.12
C LEU A 167 -5.92 0.27 3.82
N ASN A 168 -6.65 0.26 2.71
CA ASN A 168 -6.22 0.78 1.42
C ASN A 168 -6.78 2.20 1.26
N VAL A 169 -5.91 3.20 1.35
CA VAL A 169 -6.29 4.62 1.29
C VAL A 169 -5.76 5.22 0.01
N ASN A 170 -6.65 5.68 -0.86
CA ASN A 170 -6.30 6.35 -2.10
C ASN A 170 -6.74 7.81 -2.03
N ILE A 171 -5.83 8.71 -2.42
CA ILE A 171 -5.98 10.17 -2.31
C ILE A 171 -6.07 10.74 -3.72
N PRO A 172 -7.15 11.47 -4.10
CA PRO A 172 -7.23 12.11 -5.39
C PRO A 172 -6.16 13.20 -5.54
N ALA A 173 -5.56 13.32 -6.72
CA ALA A 173 -4.51 14.30 -7.03
C ALA A 173 -5.11 15.69 -7.30
N ILE A 174 -5.73 16.27 -6.30
CA ILE A 174 -6.37 17.60 -6.31
C ILE A 174 -5.99 18.36 -5.03
N SER A 175 -6.21 19.68 -5.00
CA SER A 175 -5.92 20.45 -3.79
C SER A 175 -6.78 20.02 -2.60
N ASP A 176 -6.26 20.21 -1.38
CA ASP A 176 -6.93 19.81 -0.14
C ASP A 176 -8.33 20.42 0.00
N GLU A 177 -8.52 21.67 -0.51
CA GLU A 177 -9.80 22.37 -0.46
C GLU A 177 -10.84 21.74 -1.39
N GLN A 178 -10.41 21.02 -2.42
CA GLN A 178 -11.29 20.32 -3.36
C GLN A 178 -11.67 18.92 -2.87
N ILE A 179 -10.93 18.38 -1.89
CA ILE A 179 -11.23 17.08 -1.29
C ILE A 179 -12.48 17.21 -0.41
N LYS A 180 -13.57 16.55 -0.79
CA LYS A 180 -14.86 16.60 -0.09
C LYS A 180 -14.86 15.83 1.23
N GLY A 181 -13.85 15.01 1.50
CA GLY A 181 -13.72 14.24 2.73
C GLY A 181 -13.23 12.81 2.49
N ILE A 182 -13.39 11.95 3.51
CA ILE A 182 -13.00 10.53 3.48
C ILE A 182 -14.27 9.70 3.36
N LYS A 183 -14.27 8.72 2.44
CA LYS A 183 -15.38 7.78 2.27
C LYS A 183 -14.87 6.35 2.50
N ILE A 184 -15.51 5.65 3.45
CA ILE A 184 -15.30 4.20 3.61
C ILE A 184 -16.07 3.52 2.48
N CYS A 185 -15.35 2.70 1.71
CA CYS A 185 -15.83 2.12 0.47
C CYS A 185 -15.61 0.61 0.45
N ARG A 186 -16.30 -0.08 -0.44
CA ARG A 186 -15.86 -1.38 -0.94
C ARG A 186 -14.91 -1.20 -2.12
N GLN A 187 -14.19 -2.25 -2.46
CA GLN A 187 -13.46 -2.37 -3.72
C GLN A 187 -14.44 -2.35 -4.90
N ALA A 188 -14.13 -1.62 -5.98
CA ALA A 188 -14.89 -1.65 -7.21
C ALA A 188 -14.72 -2.99 -7.95
N ASP A 189 -15.75 -3.44 -8.63
CA ASP A 189 -15.66 -4.57 -9.56
C ASP A 189 -15.16 -4.08 -10.91
N THR A 190 -13.86 -4.26 -11.14
CA THR A 190 -13.17 -3.83 -12.36
C THR A 190 -12.26 -4.93 -12.89
N ARG A 191 -11.81 -4.75 -14.13
CA ARG A 191 -10.78 -5.59 -14.73
C ARG A 191 -9.83 -4.75 -15.57
N TRP A 192 -8.59 -5.20 -15.69
CA TRP A 192 -7.68 -4.68 -16.69
C TRP A 192 -8.04 -5.29 -18.05
N GLN A 193 -8.07 -4.44 -19.05
CA GLN A 193 -8.05 -4.86 -20.45
C GLN A 193 -6.63 -4.65 -20.93
N GLU A 194 -5.81 -5.70 -20.83
CA GLU A 194 -4.41 -5.68 -21.23
C GLU A 194 -4.27 -5.76 -22.75
N ASP A 195 -3.19 -5.14 -23.24
CA ASP A 195 -2.67 -5.28 -24.60
C ASP A 195 -1.14 -5.29 -24.52
N PHE A 196 -0.49 -5.68 -25.62
CA PHE A 196 0.95 -5.79 -25.69
C PHE A 196 1.47 -5.03 -26.91
N ASP A 197 2.18 -3.93 -26.67
CA ASP A 197 2.85 -3.15 -27.72
C ASP A 197 4.16 -3.86 -28.10
N LEU A 198 4.17 -4.49 -29.27
CA LEU A 198 5.35 -5.17 -29.84
C LEU A 198 6.33 -4.14 -30.37
N ARG A 199 7.59 -4.27 -29.98
CA ARG A 199 8.72 -3.50 -30.49
C ARG A 199 9.91 -4.41 -30.77
N VAL A 200 10.91 -3.88 -31.49
CA VAL A 200 12.15 -4.58 -31.85
C VAL A 200 13.33 -3.84 -31.25
N ASP A 201 14.24 -4.55 -30.60
CA ASP A 201 15.46 -3.99 -30.06
C ASP A 201 16.52 -3.72 -31.17
N PRO A 202 17.63 -3.01 -30.87
CA PRO A 202 18.68 -2.74 -31.86
C PRO A 202 19.37 -4.00 -32.42
N TYR A 203 19.16 -5.17 -31.83
CA TYR A 203 19.70 -6.46 -32.27
C TYR A 203 18.68 -7.29 -33.08
N GLY A 204 17.51 -6.70 -33.41
CA GLY A 204 16.46 -7.37 -34.17
C GLY A 204 15.63 -8.38 -33.36
N LYS A 205 15.61 -8.29 -32.01
CA LYS A 205 14.81 -9.16 -31.15
C LYS A 205 13.54 -8.46 -30.72
N ASP A 206 12.44 -9.19 -30.78
CA ASP A 206 11.14 -8.72 -30.33
C ASP A 206 11.10 -8.56 -28.80
N TYR A 207 10.46 -7.50 -28.34
CA TYR A 207 10.09 -7.30 -26.94
C TYR A 207 8.72 -6.63 -26.84
N TYR A 208 8.06 -6.79 -25.68
CA TYR A 208 6.69 -6.35 -25.49
C TYR A 208 6.60 -5.41 -24.29
N TRP A 209 5.85 -4.32 -24.47
CA TRP A 209 5.35 -3.54 -23.35
C TRP A 209 3.92 -3.96 -23.05
N MET A 210 3.66 -4.37 -21.80
CA MET A 210 2.30 -4.56 -21.34
C MET A 210 1.67 -3.18 -21.16
N VAL A 211 0.58 -2.95 -21.86
CA VAL A 211 -0.22 -1.72 -21.83
C VAL A 211 -1.67 -2.11 -21.59
N GLY A 212 -2.54 -1.14 -21.27
CA GLY A 212 -3.95 -1.45 -21.06
C GLY A 212 -4.69 -0.34 -20.35
N ASN A 213 -5.98 -0.57 -20.18
CA ASN A 213 -6.88 0.34 -19.50
C ASN A 213 -7.69 -0.40 -18.43
N LEU A 214 -7.95 0.27 -17.31
CA LEU A 214 -8.86 -0.22 -16.30
C LEU A 214 -10.31 -0.03 -16.79
N ILE A 215 -11.04 -1.13 -16.95
CA ILE A 215 -12.45 -1.12 -17.32
C ILE A 215 -13.28 -1.22 -16.04
N ASN A 216 -14.11 -0.22 -15.83
CA ASN A 216 -15.01 -0.14 -14.69
C ASN A 216 -16.47 -0.21 -15.15
N ASP A 217 -17.08 -1.37 -14.99
CA ASP A 217 -18.48 -1.63 -15.29
C ASP A 217 -19.39 -1.48 -14.05
N ASP A 218 -18.79 -1.27 -12.86
CA ASP A 218 -19.49 -1.10 -11.59
C ASP A 218 -20.28 0.24 -11.56
N LYS A 219 -21.58 0.14 -11.45
CA LYS A 219 -22.49 1.30 -11.40
C LYS A 219 -22.81 1.77 -9.98
N GLY A 220 -22.22 1.13 -8.95
CA GLY A 220 -22.37 1.52 -7.55
C GLY A 220 -21.81 2.91 -7.25
N HIS A 221 -22.25 3.50 -6.15
CA HIS A 221 -21.73 4.77 -5.64
C HIS A 221 -21.02 4.59 -4.28
N ASP A 222 -20.71 3.34 -3.94
CA ASP A 222 -20.18 2.91 -2.65
C ASP A 222 -18.78 2.31 -2.75
N HIS A 223 -18.16 2.38 -3.94
CA HIS A 223 -16.85 1.81 -4.23
C HIS A 223 -15.75 2.89 -4.37
N ASP A 224 -14.50 2.47 -4.29
CA ASP A 224 -13.30 3.32 -4.27
C ASP A 224 -13.12 4.17 -5.53
N GLU A 225 -13.30 3.59 -6.72
CA GLU A 225 -13.22 4.31 -8.01
C GLU A 225 -14.25 5.46 -8.08
N TRP A 226 -15.48 5.22 -7.62
CA TRP A 226 -16.49 6.25 -7.56
C TRP A 226 -16.08 7.37 -6.59
N ALA A 227 -15.53 7.00 -5.42
CA ALA A 227 -15.12 7.98 -4.42
C ALA A 227 -14.03 8.91 -4.98
N ILE A 228 -12.98 8.34 -5.59
CA ILE A 228 -11.89 9.12 -6.21
C ILE A 228 -12.42 10.04 -7.32
N LYS A 229 -13.22 9.50 -8.23
CA LYS A 229 -13.82 10.27 -9.32
C LYS A 229 -14.69 11.44 -8.84
N ASN A 230 -15.25 11.35 -7.63
CA ASN A 230 -16.10 12.38 -7.03
C ASN A 230 -15.37 13.23 -5.98
N ASN A 231 -14.04 13.24 -5.98
CA ASN A 231 -13.18 14.06 -5.12
C ASN A 231 -13.23 13.66 -3.63
N TYR A 232 -13.46 12.39 -3.32
CA TYR A 232 -13.30 11.85 -1.98
C TYR A 232 -12.02 11.04 -1.89
N ILE A 233 -11.39 11.06 -0.73
CA ILE A 233 -10.40 10.04 -0.38
C ILE A 233 -11.17 8.74 -0.18
N SER A 234 -10.79 7.68 -0.90
CA SER A 234 -11.33 6.35 -0.66
C SER A 234 -10.56 5.64 0.45
N MET A 235 -11.27 4.93 1.30
CA MET A 235 -10.69 4.09 2.35
C MET A 235 -11.39 2.73 2.34
N VAL A 236 -10.69 1.70 1.84
CA VAL A 236 -11.20 0.34 1.73
C VAL A 236 -10.55 -0.54 2.79
N PRO A 237 -11.33 -1.14 3.71
CA PRO A 237 -10.79 -2.17 4.60
C PRO A 237 -10.57 -3.45 3.81
N CYS A 238 -9.30 -3.90 3.73
CA CYS A 238 -8.87 -5.10 3.02
C CYS A 238 -8.54 -6.22 3.99
N GLN A 239 -8.86 -7.45 3.59
CA GLN A 239 -8.48 -8.69 4.28
C GLN A 239 -7.63 -9.57 3.37
N PHE A 240 -6.91 -10.51 3.98
CA PHE A 240 -6.10 -11.48 3.25
C PHE A 240 -6.79 -12.84 3.08
N ASP A 241 -7.97 -13.03 3.65
CA ASP A 241 -8.79 -14.22 3.42
C ASP A 241 -9.54 -14.07 2.08
N LEU A 242 -9.07 -14.81 1.07
CA LEU A 242 -9.63 -14.81 -0.29
C LEU A 242 -10.72 -15.87 -0.47
N THR A 243 -11.19 -16.51 0.59
CA THR A 243 -12.21 -17.55 0.54
C THR A 243 -13.56 -16.99 0.13
N SER A 244 -14.15 -17.53 -0.94
CA SER A 244 -15.53 -17.23 -1.30
C SER A 244 -16.50 -18.09 -0.48
N TYR A 245 -16.92 -17.59 0.67
CA TYR A 245 -17.82 -18.30 1.56
C TYR A 245 -19.19 -18.61 0.93
N GLY A 246 -19.69 -17.74 0.05
CA GLY A 246 -20.90 -17.99 -0.71
C GLY A 246 -20.75 -19.18 -1.66
N ALA A 247 -19.60 -19.28 -2.36
CA ALA A 247 -19.33 -20.40 -3.25
C ALA A 247 -19.20 -21.73 -2.51
N ILE A 248 -18.61 -21.75 -1.29
CA ILE A 248 -18.53 -22.97 -0.48
C ILE A 248 -19.93 -23.53 -0.22
N ASN A 249 -20.87 -22.70 0.19
CA ASN A 249 -22.24 -23.16 0.48
C ASN A 249 -22.91 -23.73 -0.77
N GLN A 250 -22.83 -23.03 -1.89
CA GLN A 250 -23.40 -23.47 -3.16
C GLN A 250 -22.76 -24.79 -3.64
N MET A 251 -21.44 -24.92 -3.59
CA MET A 251 -20.73 -26.14 -4.03
C MET A 251 -21.05 -27.33 -3.14
N ASN A 252 -21.22 -27.12 -1.81
CA ASN A 252 -21.64 -28.21 -0.91
C ASN A 252 -23.06 -28.67 -1.16
N GLU A 253 -23.93 -27.82 -1.70
CA GLU A 253 -25.30 -28.18 -2.06
C GLU A 253 -25.38 -28.87 -3.43
N ASP A 254 -24.57 -28.40 -4.40
CA ASP A 254 -24.70 -28.81 -5.80
C ASP A 254 -23.78 -29.97 -6.21
N TRP A 255 -22.66 -30.18 -5.50
CA TRP A 255 -21.63 -31.14 -5.88
C TRP A 255 -21.68 -32.41 -5.02
N ASN A 256 -21.63 -33.56 -5.67
CA ASN A 256 -21.55 -34.88 -5.02
C ASN A 256 -20.14 -35.44 -5.15
N PHE A 257 -19.33 -35.33 -4.10
CA PHE A 257 -18.02 -35.99 -3.98
C PHE A 257 -18.09 -37.23 -3.09
#